data_24cce9f6a5724778eb7d4f2d9f47fd86
#
_entry.id   24cce9f6a5724778eb7d4f2d9f47fd86
#
_cell.length_a   1.000
_cell.length_b   1.000
_cell.length_c   1.000
_cell.angle_alpha   90.00
_cell.angle_beta   90.00
_cell.angle_gamma   90.00
#
_symmetry.space_group_name_H-M   'P 1'
#
loop_
_entity.id
_entity.type
_entity.pdbx_description
1 polymer ?
#
loop_
_entity_poly.entity_id
_entity_poly.type
_entity_poly.pdbx_seq_one_letter_code
_entity_poly.pdbx_strand_id
1 'polypeptide(L)'
;FENSLTSVGTVPTSLRNRKLKWETTEQWNLGLDLGFLDERIGLTVDWYRKTTRDLLLNTALPTSSGYFSAMKNVGKVRNQGIEFTLNTTNIKNRHFSWTTNFNIAFNKNKVLELAENQSSLLSAAKFDQNYNSQYSYIAKVGYPMGMMYGFIYEGTYKYEDFDKVGDTYTLKRNVPYFSSESNTQPGMPKYADLNGDGII
;
A
#
# COMPACT_ATOMS: atom_id res chain seq x y z
N PHE A 1 -43.18 -5.26 -36.68
CA PHE A 1 -42.69 -5.68 -35.35
C PHE A 1 -42.02 -4.45 -34.75
N GLU A 2 -42.71 -3.77 -33.85
CA GLU A 2 -42.14 -2.66 -33.08
C GLU A 2 -41.06 -3.20 -32.14
N ASN A 3 -39.89 -2.61 -32.27
CA ASN A 3 -38.74 -2.94 -31.45
C ASN A 3 -39.00 -2.40 -30.03
N SER A 4 -39.41 -3.26 -29.11
CA SER A 4 -39.65 -2.90 -27.73
C SER A 4 -38.37 -2.37 -27.14
N LEU A 5 -38.41 -1.14 -26.65
CA LEU A 5 -37.34 -0.50 -25.91
C LEU A 5 -36.84 -1.44 -24.80
N THR A 6 -35.57 -1.78 -24.84
CA THR A 6 -34.91 -2.52 -23.76
C THR A 6 -35.03 -1.70 -22.49
N SER A 7 -35.79 -2.18 -21.52
CA SER A 7 -35.85 -1.53 -20.20
C SER A 7 -34.52 -1.73 -19.48
N VAL A 8 -34.01 -0.64 -18.91
CA VAL A 8 -32.80 -0.69 -18.09
C VAL A 8 -33.11 -1.49 -16.82
N GLY A 9 -32.52 -2.66 -16.71
CA GLY A 9 -32.58 -3.48 -15.50
C GLY A 9 -31.63 -2.92 -14.42
N THR A 10 -32.08 -2.83 -13.18
CA THR A 10 -31.23 -2.49 -12.03
C THR A 10 -30.82 -3.77 -11.32
N VAL A 11 -29.53 -3.92 -11.10
CA VAL A 11 -28.95 -5.04 -10.33
C VAL A 11 -28.31 -4.46 -9.08
N PRO A 12 -28.62 -4.99 -7.87
CA PRO A 12 -27.92 -4.55 -6.66
C PRO A 12 -26.46 -4.99 -6.74
N THR A 13 -25.54 -4.04 -6.58
CA THR A 13 -24.09 -4.28 -6.70
C THR A 13 -23.40 -4.55 -5.37
N SER A 14 -24.02 -4.20 -4.25
CA SER A 14 -23.43 -4.38 -2.92
C SER A 14 -24.46 -4.92 -1.91
N LEU A 15 -23.98 -5.77 -1.01
CA LEU A 15 -24.78 -6.32 0.07
C LEU A 15 -24.82 -5.32 1.24
N ARG A 16 -26.04 -5.01 1.72
CA ARG A 16 -26.22 -4.16 2.90
C ARG A 16 -25.73 -4.86 4.16
N ASN A 17 -24.87 -4.21 4.92
CA ASN A 17 -24.44 -4.68 6.23
C ASN A 17 -25.10 -3.86 7.35
N ARG A 18 -25.99 -4.48 8.10
CA ARG A 18 -26.70 -3.84 9.24
C ARG A 18 -25.86 -3.75 10.51
N LYS A 19 -24.68 -4.40 10.54
CA LYS A 19 -23.78 -4.45 11.69
C LYS A 19 -22.62 -3.46 11.58
N LEU A 20 -22.72 -2.50 10.66
CA LEU A 20 -21.69 -1.46 10.52
C LEU A 20 -21.58 -0.64 11.79
N LYS A 21 -20.34 -0.42 12.20
CA LYS A 21 -19.93 0.41 13.35
C LYS A 21 -19.09 1.59 12.88
N TRP A 22 -18.95 2.57 13.73
CA TRP A 22 -17.99 3.65 13.51
C TRP A 22 -16.55 3.16 13.69
N GLU A 23 -15.66 3.70 12.90
CA GLU A 23 -14.23 3.54 13.12
C GLU A 23 -13.83 4.13 14.45
N THR A 24 -13.00 3.43 15.20
CA THR A 24 -12.56 3.86 16.53
C THR A 24 -11.06 4.08 16.53
N THR A 25 -10.64 5.25 16.99
CA THR A 25 -9.23 5.57 17.18
C THR A 25 -8.93 5.77 18.66
N GLU A 26 -7.93 5.03 19.13
CA GLU A 26 -7.32 5.17 20.43
C GLU A 26 -5.93 5.79 20.26
N GLN A 27 -5.64 6.83 21.02
CA GLN A 27 -4.37 7.54 20.93
C GLN A 27 -3.77 7.79 22.33
N TRP A 28 -2.49 7.51 22.41
CA TRP A 28 -1.63 7.81 23.56
C TRP A 28 -0.59 8.83 23.15
N ASN A 29 -0.44 9.87 23.95
CA ASN A 29 0.59 10.90 23.75
C ASN A 29 1.33 11.09 25.07
N LEU A 30 2.65 11.23 24.97
CA LEU A 30 3.53 11.58 26.08
C LEU A 30 4.49 12.64 25.60
N GLY A 31 4.39 13.84 26.17
CA GLY A 31 5.25 14.98 25.86
C GLY A 31 6.15 15.33 27.04
N LEU A 32 7.33 15.79 26.73
CA LEU A 32 8.31 16.31 27.68
C LEU A 32 8.90 17.60 27.14
N ASP A 33 8.72 18.68 27.89
CA ASP A 33 9.32 19.98 27.61
C ASP A 33 10.46 20.25 28.56
N LEU A 34 11.63 20.58 28.02
CA LEU A 34 12.86 20.89 28.75
C LEU A 34 13.35 22.27 28.36
N GLY A 35 13.64 23.10 29.34
CA GLY A 35 14.25 24.42 29.17
C GLY A 35 15.62 24.47 29.85
N PHE A 36 16.60 25.03 29.16
CA PHE A 36 17.99 25.19 29.66
C PHE A 36 18.49 26.60 29.41
N LEU A 37 19.40 27.03 30.25
CA LEU A 37 20.10 28.34 30.14
C LEU A 37 19.12 29.52 30.07
N ASP A 38 18.23 29.62 31.06
CA ASP A 38 17.20 30.67 31.13
C ASP A 38 16.33 30.70 29.87
N GLU A 39 15.85 29.53 29.44
CA GLU A 39 15.01 29.30 28.25
C GLU A 39 15.70 29.64 26.91
N ARG A 40 17.00 29.79 26.88
CA ARG A 40 17.74 29.98 25.62
C ARG A 40 17.78 28.72 24.76
N ILE A 41 17.59 27.57 25.39
CA ILE A 41 17.47 26.27 24.72
C ILE A 41 16.19 25.61 25.21
N GLY A 42 15.23 25.46 24.36
CA GLY A 42 14.00 24.70 24.60
C GLY A 42 13.99 23.42 23.76
N LEU A 43 13.79 22.27 24.40
CA LEU A 43 13.65 20.98 23.74
C LEU A 43 12.31 20.37 24.12
N THR A 44 11.48 20.12 23.12
CA THR A 44 10.24 19.35 23.26
C THR A 44 10.43 17.97 22.64
N VAL A 45 10.04 16.94 23.35
CA VAL A 45 10.06 15.54 22.90
C VAL A 45 8.67 14.99 23.07
N ASP A 46 8.04 14.61 21.96
CA ASP A 46 6.70 14.02 21.93
C ASP A 46 6.76 12.60 21.40
N TRP A 47 6.21 11.67 22.17
CA TRP A 47 5.96 10.33 21.72
C TRP A 47 4.47 10.11 21.58
N TYR A 48 4.06 9.46 20.48
CA TYR A 48 2.67 9.11 20.27
C TYR A 48 2.49 7.70 19.74
N ARG A 49 1.33 7.13 20.04
CA ARG A 49 0.86 5.86 19.49
C ARG A 49 -0.63 5.94 19.24
N LYS A 50 -1.00 5.88 17.99
CA LYS A 50 -2.38 5.93 17.51
C LYS A 50 -2.76 4.60 16.89
N THR A 51 -3.85 3.99 17.35
CA THR A 51 -4.38 2.73 16.81
C THR A 51 -5.81 2.95 16.35
N THR A 52 -6.07 2.77 15.07
CA THR A 52 -7.42 2.81 14.49
C THR A 52 -7.87 1.39 14.23
N ARG A 53 -9.05 1.04 14.67
CA ARG A 53 -9.71 -0.27 14.53
C ARG A 53 -11.08 -0.11 13.90
N ASP A 54 -11.66 -1.21 13.46
CA ASP A 54 -12.97 -1.25 12.81
C ASP A 54 -13.01 -0.41 11.52
N LEU A 55 -11.87 -0.36 10.79
CA LEU A 55 -11.79 0.38 9.52
C LEU A 55 -12.85 -0.11 8.55
N LEU A 56 -13.53 0.83 7.90
CA LEU A 56 -14.55 0.52 6.90
C LEU A 56 -13.90 0.20 5.56
N LEU A 57 -13.87 -1.07 5.21
CA LEU A 57 -13.31 -1.54 3.95
C LEU A 57 -14.37 -2.24 3.10
N ASN A 58 -14.27 -2.03 1.79
CA ASN A 58 -15.08 -2.77 0.83
C ASN A 58 -14.43 -4.14 0.60
N THR A 59 -15.07 -5.20 1.09
CA THR A 59 -14.56 -6.56 1.04
C THR A 59 -15.24 -7.32 -0.10
N ALA A 60 -14.45 -7.96 -0.96
CA ALA A 60 -14.97 -8.84 -1.99
C ALA A 60 -15.77 -10.00 -1.38
N LEU A 61 -16.87 -10.33 -1.99
CA LEU A 61 -17.70 -11.47 -1.61
C LEU A 61 -17.55 -12.60 -2.63
N PRO A 62 -17.75 -13.87 -2.20
CA PRO A 62 -17.84 -14.97 -3.15
C PRO A 62 -18.93 -14.70 -4.19
N THR A 63 -18.67 -15.01 -5.44
CA THR A 63 -19.61 -14.81 -6.56
C THR A 63 -20.93 -15.57 -6.36
N SER A 64 -20.92 -16.66 -5.61
CA SER A 64 -22.10 -17.42 -5.21
C SER A 64 -23.11 -16.62 -4.35
N SER A 65 -22.68 -15.49 -3.76
CA SER A 65 -23.55 -14.60 -2.99
C SER A 65 -24.47 -13.73 -3.86
N GLY A 66 -24.22 -13.63 -5.17
CA GLY A 66 -24.89 -12.73 -6.09
C GLY A 66 -24.48 -11.25 -5.94
N TYR A 67 -23.50 -10.94 -5.09
CA TYR A 67 -22.97 -9.60 -4.87
C TYR A 67 -21.46 -9.59 -5.05
N PHE A 68 -20.92 -8.47 -5.55
CA PHE A 68 -19.47 -8.34 -5.76
C PHE A 68 -18.74 -7.97 -4.49
N SER A 69 -19.37 -7.19 -3.61
CA SER A 69 -18.72 -6.68 -2.40
C SER A 69 -19.72 -6.30 -1.31
N ALA A 70 -19.19 -6.19 -0.09
CA ALA A 70 -19.91 -5.63 1.05
C ALA A 70 -18.97 -4.75 1.89
N MET A 71 -19.51 -3.65 2.42
CA MET A 71 -18.81 -2.82 3.39
C MET A 71 -18.77 -3.57 4.73
N LYS A 72 -17.57 -3.74 5.30
CA LYS A 72 -17.37 -4.37 6.60
C LYS A 72 -16.41 -3.54 7.46
N ASN A 73 -16.63 -3.60 8.77
CA ASN A 73 -15.66 -3.09 9.74
C ASN A 73 -14.57 -4.14 9.94
N VAL A 74 -13.50 -3.98 9.20
CA VAL A 74 -12.38 -4.91 9.20
C VAL A 74 -11.10 -4.11 9.08
N GLY A 75 -10.07 -4.62 9.72
CA GLY A 75 -8.76 -3.98 9.67
C GLY A 75 -8.46 -3.11 10.87
N LYS A 76 -7.18 -3.07 11.15
CA LYS A 76 -6.58 -2.34 12.26
C LYS A 76 -5.20 -1.84 11.85
N VAL A 77 -4.97 -0.56 12.09
CA VAL A 77 -3.72 0.10 11.72
C VAL A 77 -3.17 0.83 12.92
N ARG A 78 -1.86 0.79 13.07
CA ARG A 78 -1.13 1.54 14.09
C ARG A 78 -0.17 2.52 13.45
N ASN A 79 -0.18 3.75 13.97
CA ASN A 79 0.84 4.75 13.74
C ASN A 79 1.48 5.07 15.09
N GLN A 80 2.80 5.11 15.14
CA GLN A 80 3.54 5.50 16.33
C GLN A 80 4.80 6.25 15.91
N GLY A 81 5.21 7.18 16.74
CA GLY A 81 6.37 8.00 16.40
C GLY A 81 6.91 8.73 17.61
N ILE A 82 8.03 9.39 17.34
CA ILE A 82 8.67 10.32 18.26
C ILE A 82 9.03 11.58 17.48
N GLU A 83 8.76 12.72 18.07
CA GLU A 83 8.98 14.04 17.49
C GLU A 83 9.90 14.83 18.42
N PHE A 84 10.84 15.55 17.85
CA PHE A 84 11.74 16.41 18.56
C PHE A 84 11.64 17.81 17.99
N THR A 85 11.43 18.81 18.86
CA THR A 85 11.46 20.22 18.50
C THR A 85 12.50 20.90 19.36
N LEU A 86 13.49 21.50 18.71
CA LEU A 86 14.55 22.26 19.35
C LEU A 86 14.42 23.73 18.99
N ASN A 87 14.27 24.58 20.00
CA ASN A 87 14.26 26.02 19.87
C ASN A 87 15.48 26.58 20.56
N THR A 88 16.27 27.38 19.87
CA THR A 88 17.46 28.01 20.50
C THR A 88 17.52 29.50 20.21
N THR A 89 17.92 30.25 21.22
CA THR A 89 18.36 31.65 21.08
C THR A 89 19.88 31.68 21.12
N ASN A 90 20.49 31.62 19.93
CA ASN A 90 21.94 31.51 19.78
C ASN A 90 22.64 32.83 20.20
N ILE A 91 22.15 33.93 19.65
CA ILE A 91 22.66 35.26 19.94
C ILE A 91 21.47 36.19 20.17
N LYS A 92 21.53 36.97 21.23
CA LYS A 92 20.56 38.05 21.51
C LYS A 92 21.28 39.22 22.14
N ASN A 93 21.47 40.29 21.36
CA ASN A 93 22.02 41.55 21.85
C ASN A 93 21.18 42.71 21.29
N ARG A 94 21.59 43.95 21.58
CA ARG A 94 20.82 45.16 21.20
C ARG A 94 20.67 45.34 19.68
N HIS A 95 21.58 44.83 18.88
CA HIS A 95 21.66 45.08 17.45
C HIS A 95 21.44 43.83 16.61
N PHE A 96 21.50 42.63 17.21
CA PHE A 96 21.41 41.37 16.48
C PHE A 96 20.77 40.30 17.35
N SER A 97 19.83 39.56 16.72
CA SER A 97 19.22 38.40 17.32
C SER A 97 19.23 37.25 16.33
N TRP A 98 19.70 36.09 16.77
CA TRP A 98 19.69 34.87 16.00
C TRP A 98 19.05 33.77 16.82
N THR A 99 17.91 33.25 16.30
CA THR A 99 17.19 32.11 16.86
C THR A 99 17.17 30.97 15.83
N THR A 100 17.18 29.76 16.30
CA THR A 100 17.02 28.55 15.45
C THR A 100 15.86 27.75 15.96
N ASN A 101 15.00 27.32 15.05
CA ASN A 101 13.98 26.33 15.28
C ASN A 101 14.28 25.13 14.39
N PHE A 102 14.38 23.94 14.99
CA PHE A 102 14.62 22.69 14.29
C PHE A 102 13.60 21.66 14.78
N ASN A 103 12.97 20.95 13.84
CA ASN A 103 12.10 19.83 14.17
C ASN A 103 12.47 18.60 13.35
N ILE A 104 12.30 17.43 13.94
CA ILE A 104 12.46 16.14 13.29
C ILE A 104 11.45 15.15 13.86
N ALA A 105 10.83 14.38 12.98
CA ALA A 105 9.85 13.37 13.36
C ALA A 105 10.21 12.01 12.77
N PHE A 106 10.09 10.97 13.58
CA PHE A 106 10.24 9.58 13.16
C PHE A 106 8.89 8.88 13.32
N ASN A 107 8.28 8.50 12.22
CA ASN A 107 6.99 7.84 12.20
C ASN A 107 7.10 6.42 11.66
N LYS A 108 6.41 5.48 12.28
CA LYS A 108 6.27 4.10 11.83
C LYS A 108 4.81 3.69 11.83
N ASN A 109 4.29 3.35 10.68
CA ASN A 109 2.96 2.75 10.58
C ASN A 109 3.04 1.23 10.39
N LYS A 110 1.99 0.53 10.76
CA LYS A 110 1.88 -0.93 10.64
C LYS A 110 0.43 -1.34 10.49
N VAL A 111 0.15 -2.18 9.51
CA VAL A 111 -1.10 -2.91 9.40
C VAL A 111 -1.08 -4.03 10.43
N LEU A 112 -2.03 -4.03 11.36
CA LEU A 112 -2.13 -5.05 12.42
C LEU A 112 -3.09 -6.16 12.05
N GLU A 113 -4.17 -5.82 11.31
CA GLU A 113 -5.23 -6.73 10.95
C GLU A 113 -5.89 -6.28 9.64
N LEU A 114 -6.31 -7.20 8.82
CA LEU A 114 -7.14 -7.01 7.64
C LEU A 114 -8.44 -7.81 7.82
N ALA A 115 -9.25 -7.96 6.75
CA ALA A 115 -10.45 -8.79 6.80
C ALA A 115 -10.13 -10.25 7.15
N GLU A 116 -11.13 -10.98 7.64
CA GLU A 116 -11.03 -12.40 8.00
C GLU A 116 -10.34 -13.20 6.89
N ASN A 117 -9.32 -13.96 7.27
CA ASN A 117 -8.52 -14.81 6.38
C ASN A 117 -7.75 -14.08 5.26
N GLN A 118 -7.58 -12.76 5.37
CA GLN A 118 -6.76 -11.99 4.44
C GLN A 118 -5.44 -11.59 5.09
N SER A 119 -4.34 -12.06 4.53
CA SER A 119 -2.98 -11.64 4.93
C SER A 119 -2.52 -10.39 4.20
N SER A 120 -3.13 -10.09 3.06
CA SER A 120 -2.82 -8.91 2.24
C SER A 120 -4.03 -8.43 1.43
N LEU A 121 -3.98 -7.16 1.05
CA LEU A 121 -4.91 -6.49 0.14
C LEU A 121 -4.14 -5.81 -0.96
N LEU A 122 -4.46 -6.11 -2.20
CA LEU A 122 -3.91 -5.44 -3.37
C LEU A 122 -4.83 -4.30 -3.81
N SER A 123 -4.24 -3.19 -4.23
CA SER A 123 -4.95 -2.02 -4.73
C SER A 123 -4.33 -1.53 -6.03
N ALA A 124 -5.17 -1.24 -7.01
CA ALA A 124 -4.74 -0.63 -8.27
C ALA A 124 -4.78 0.90 -8.15
N ALA A 125 -3.71 1.56 -8.62
CA ALA A 125 -3.76 2.99 -8.86
C ALA A 125 -4.44 3.24 -10.21
N LYS A 126 -5.53 4.01 -10.17
CA LYS A 126 -6.27 4.39 -11.38
C LYS A 126 -5.68 5.69 -11.93
N PHE A 127 -4.64 5.59 -12.74
CA PHE A 127 -4.04 6.76 -13.38
C PHE A 127 -4.80 7.16 -14.64
N ASP A 128 -5.26 6.16 -15.40
CA ASP A 128 -6.04 6.39 -16.62
C ASP A 128 -6.83 5.11 -16.95
N GLN A 129 -7.68 5.14 -17.99
CA GLN A 129 -8.51 4.00 -18.39
C GLN A 129 -7.69 2.80 -18.87
N ASN A 130 -6.48 3.00 -19.38
CA ASN A 130 -5.61 1.96 -19.91
C ASN A 130 -4.76 1.27 -18.85
N TYR A 131 -4.57 1.91 -17.67
CA TYR A 131 -3.73 1.42 -16.57
C TYR A 131 -4.54 0.97 -15.34
N ASN A 132 -5.82 0.65 -15.53
CA ASN A 132 -6.74 0.31 -14.43
C ASN A 132 -6.62 -1.13 -13.91
N SER A 133 -5.92 -2.02 -14.62
CA SER A 133 -5.90 -3.45 -14.34
C SER A 133 -4.70 -3.93 -13.53
N GLN A 134 -3.70 -3.07 -13.31
CA GLN A 134 -2.47 -3.44 -12.61
C GLN A 134 -2.53 -3.05 -11.14
N TYR A 135 -2.26 -4.01 -10.28
CA TYR A 135 -2.08 -3.72 -8.86
C TYR A 135 -0.74 -3.00 -8.65
N SER A 136 -0.79 -1.84 -7.99
CA SER A 136 0.38 -0.98 -7.76
C SER A 136 0.75 -0.88 -6.29
N TYR A 137 -0.16 -1.25 -5.38
CA TYR A 137 0.04 -1.17 -3.95
C TYR A 137 -0.42 -2.43 -3.24
N ILE A 138 0.24 -2.74 -2.14
CA ILE A 138 -0.12 -3.83 -1.24
C ILE A 138 -0.19 -3.34 0.20
N ALA A 139 -1.26 -3.69 0.89
CA ALA A 139 -1.34 -3.64 2.34
C ALA A 139 -1.19 -5.07 2.87
N LYS A 140 -0.17 -5.32 3.69
CA LYS A 140 0.13 -6.66 4.25
C LYS A 140 0.20 -6.58 5.75
N VAL A 141 -0.40 -7.54 6.45
CA VAL A 141 -0.34 -7.63 7.91
C VAL A 141 1.11 -7.72 8.37
N GLY A 142 1.46 -6.87 9.34
CA GLY A 142 2.81 -6.79 9.89
C GLY A 142 3.73 -5.77 9.19
N TYR A 143 3.33 -5.20 8.06
CA TYR A 143 4.09 -4.25 7.25
C TYR A 143 3.47 -2.86 7.23
N PRO A 144 4.19 -1.83 6.76
CA PRO A 144 3.63 -0.50 6.54
C PRO A 144 2.48 -0.53 5.54
N MET A 145 1.53 0.40 5.71
CA MET A 145 0.48 0.64 4.71
C MET A 145 1.07 1.38 3.51
N GLY A 146 0.57 1.06 2.31
CA GLY A 146 0.95 1.77 1.09
C GLY A 146 2.28 1.34 0.50
N MET A 147 2.74 0.12 0.77
CA MET A 147 3.89 -0.44 0.08
C MET A 147 3.60 -0.58 -1.42
N MET A 148 4.57 -0.25 -2.25
CA MET A 148 4.50 -0.52 -3.69
C MET A 148 4.50 -2.02 -3.94
N TYR A 149 3.71 -2.42 -4.92
CA TYR A 149 3.61 -3.80 -5.39
C TYR A 149 3.88 -3.84 -6.90
N GLY A 150 4.69 -4.78 -7.33
CA GLY A 150 5.03 -4.92 -8.74
C GLY A 150 6.05 -6.01 -8.95
N PHE A 151 6.45 -6.18 -10.20
CA PHE A 151 7.45 -7.15 -10.61
C PHE A 151 8.87 -6.58 -10.45
N ILE A 152 9.83 -7.43 -10.10
CA ILE A 152 11.24 -7.08 -10.09
C ILE A 152 11.79 -7.34 -11.48
N TYR A 153 12.20 -6.28 -12.17
CA TYR A 153 12.74 -6.36 -13.51
C TYR A 153 14.19 -6.87 -13.48
N GLU A 154 14.49 -7.92 -14.26
CA GLU A 154 15.82 -8.55 -14.38
C GLU A 154 16.47 -8.32 -15.77
N GLY A 155 15.85 -7.52 -16.60
CA GLY A 155 16.32 -7.30 -17.97
C GLY A 155 15.35 -7.87 -18.99
N THR A 156 15.88 -8.35 -20.10
CA THR A 156 15.08 -8.97 -21.17
C THR A 156 15.49 -10.40 -21.39
N TYR A 157 14.54 -11.21 -21.87
CA TYR A 157 14.86 -12.56 -22.33
C TYR A 157 15.85 -12.49 -23.48
N LYS A 158 16.93 -13.25 -23.33
CA LYS A 158 18.00 -13.32 -24.34
C LYS A 158 17.78 -14.52 -25.26
N TYR A 159 18.42 -14.53 -26.43
CA TYR A 159 18.36 -15.68 -27.35
C TYR A 159 18.86 -16.98 -26.69
N GLU A 160 19.79 -16.88 -25.74
CA GLU A 160 20.31 -18.02 -24.97
C GLU A 160 19.29 -18.66 -24.03
N ASP A 161 18.19 -17.96 -23.68
CA ASP A 161 17.09 -18.48 -22.88
C ASP A 161 16.16 -19.44 -23.68
N PHE A 162 16.38 -19.53 -25.00
CA PHE A 162 15.53 -20.29 -25.92
C PHE A 162 16.30 -21.39 -26.65
N ASP A 163 15.57 -22.43 -27.03
CA ASP A 163 15.99 -23.41 -28.01
C ASP A 163 15.45 -23.01 -29.39
N LYS A 164 16.35 -22.91 -30.38
CA LYS A 164 15.96 -22.55 -31.75
C LYS A 164 15.73 -23.80 -32.59
N VAL A 165 14.51 -23.95 -33.14
CA VAL A 165 14.17 -25.02 -34.07
C VAL A 165 13.62 -24.37 -35.35
N GLY A 166 14.40 -24.39 -36.44
CA GLY A 166 14.08 -23.63 -37.62
C GLY A 166 14.07 -22.12 -37.36
N ASP A 167 12.96 -21.47 -37.65
CA ASP A 167 12.75 -20.05 -37.38
C ASP A 167 11.99 -19.78 -36.07
N THR A 168 11.69 -20.81 -35.28
CA THR A 168 10.93 -20.70 -34.03
C THR A 168 11.85 -20.75 -32.83
N TYR A 169 11.59 -19.88 -31.85
CA TYR A 169 12.25 -19.86 -30.54
C TYR A 169 11.29 -20.43 -29.48
N THR A 170 11.70 -21.50 -28.82
CA THR A 170 10.95 -22.14 -27.72
C THR A 170 11.68 -21.87 -26.41
N LEU A 171 11.00 -21.34 -25.40
CA LEU A 171 11.57 -21.05 -24.12
C LEU A 171 12.10 -22.34 -23.46
N LYS A 172 13.30 -22.30 -22.88
CA LYS A 172 13.85 -23.44 -22.16
C LYS A 172 13.07 -23.68 -20.87
N ARG A 173 12.84 -24.94 -20.52
CA ARG A 173 12.03 -25.39 -19.35
C ARG A 173 12.48 -24.84 -18.00
N ASN A 174 13.73 -24.46 -17.87
CA ASN A 174 14.30 -23.93 -16.63
C ASN A 174 14.28 -22.40 -16.55
N VAL A 175 13.68 -21.73 -17.53
CA VAL A 175 13.58 -20.28 -17.58
C VAL A 175 12.17 -19.88 -17.20
N PRO A 176 12.01 -19.08 -16.12
CA PRO A 176 10.70 -18.60 -15.70
C PRO A 176 10.03 -17.72 -16.77
N TYR A 177 8.71 -17.75 -16.82
CA TYR A 177 7.95 -16.95 -17.77
C TYR A 177 6.80 -16.19 -17.10
N PHE A 178 6.45 -15.06 -17.72
CA PHE A 178 5.30 -14.25 -17.33
C PHE A 178 4.11 -14.59 -18.21
N SER A 179 2.97 -14.92 -17.59
CA SER A 179 1.70 -15.21 -18.25
C SER A 179 1.64 -16.53 -19.05
N SER A 180 2.52 -16.75 -20.02
CA SER A 180 2.51 -17.94 -20.87
C SER A 180 3.89 -18.22 -21.46
N GLU A 181 4.33 -19.48 -21.34
CA GLU A 181 5.56 -19.97 -21.95
C GLU A 181 5.58 -19.75 -23.46
N SER A 182 4.50 -20.12 -24.14
CA SER A 182 4.39 -20.06 -25.60
C SER A 182 4.41 -18.64 -26.18
N ASN A 183 4.04 -17.64 -25.38
CA ASN A 183 4.01 -16.24 -25.81
C ASN A 183 5.29 -15.49 -25.46
N THR A 184 6.20 -16.09 -24.70
CA THR A 184 7.46 -15.50 -24.32
C THR A 184 8.45 -15.53 -25.49
N GLN A 185 8.99 -14.38 -25.84
CA GLN A 185 9.89 -14.21 -27.00
C GLN A 185 11.20 -13.53 -26.58
N PRO A 186 12.31 -13.74 -27.31
CA PRO A 186 13.53 -12.97 -27.12
C PRO A 186 13.26 -11.45 -27.18
N GLY A 187 13.85 -10.69 -26.25
CA GLY A 187 13.70 -9.24 -26.16
C GLY A 187 12.52 -8.78 -25.29
N MET A 188 11.61 -9.65 -24.89
CA MET A 188 10.52 -9.31 -23.94
C MET A 188 11.07 -9.05 -22.53
N PRO A 189 10.41 -8.21 -21.72
CA PRO A 189 10.80 -8.00 -20.33
C PRO A 189 10.82 -9.32 -19.52
N LYS A 190 11.89 -9.52 -18.76
CA LYS A 190 12.07 -10.64 -17.85
C LYS A 190 11.98 -10.13 -16.42
N TYR A 191 11.24 -10.85 -15.59
CA TYR A 191 11.03 -10.52 -14.20
C TYR A 191 11.50 -11.66 -13.30
N ALA A 192 11.80 -11.32 -12.03
CA ALA A 192 12.25 -12.30 -11.04
C ALA A 192 11.12 -13.24 -10.64
N ASP A 193 11.39 -14.54 -10.68
CA ASP A 193 10.58 -15.57 -10.05
C ASP A 193 10.98 -15.67 -8.57
N LEU A 194 10.16 -15.11 -7.68
CA LEU A 194 10.48 -14.99 -6.25
C LEU A 194 10.19 -16.26 -5.45
N ASN A 195 9.36 -17.15 -5.95
CA ASN A 195 8.96 -18.38 -5.28
C ASN A 195 9.62 -19.63 -5.90
N GLY A 196 10.23 -19.50 -7.07
CA GLY A 196 10.95 -20.56 -7.75
C GLY A 196 10.08 -21.63 -8.39
N ASP A 197 8.80 -21.27 -8.72
CA ASP A 197 7.87 -22.23 -9.33
C ASP A 197 7.89 -22.21 -10.88
N GLY A 198 8.67 -21.31 -11.47
CA GLY A 198 8.79 -21.13 -12.92
C GLY A 198 7.75 -20.21 -13.54
N ILE A 199 6.84 -19.64 -12.74
CA ILE A 199 5.79 -18.69 -13.17
C ILE A 199 5.95 -17.38 -12.39
N ILE A 200 5.90 -16.25 -13.11
CA ILE A 200 6.09 -14.93 -12.54
C ILE A 200 4.75 -14.26 -12.28
#